data_68abeee571143840337ffe23bfc077aa
#
_entry.id   68abeee571143840337ffe23bfc077aa
#
_cell.length_a   1.000
_cell.length_b   1.000
_cell.length_c   1.000
_cell.angle_alpha   90.00
_cell.angle_beta   90.00
_cell.angle_gamma   90.00
#
_symmetry.space_group_name_H-M   'P 1'
#
loop_
_entity.id
_entity.type
_entity.pdbx_description
1 polymer ?
#
loop_
_entity_poly.entity_id
_entity_poly.type
_entity_poly.pdbx_seq_one_letter_code
_entity_poly.pdbx_strand_id
1 'polypeptide(L)'
;MSFSSLDVLFGRIESESDFPLWTPELLRDRRRPVRPVTPETATPASVLIALLGSECADDSPRVVLTKRTADLSTHAGQVSFPGGRAEPSDASAEQTAIREASEEIGLDPTVVRVWGRLPDYLTATGFRISPVIAWVDAQAAAFEHDQREVAEIFHVPLSFLMDPANHQVRLLPAERSPTGELIRFYAMPYQGEALTSPGQIQEFFIWGATASMLRNLYHLLWAAWNQHRGIAV
;
A
#
# COMPACT_ATOMS: atom_id res chain seq x y z
N MET A 1 -15.95 6.95 4.17
CA MET A 1 -16.49 6.16 3.02
C MET A 1 -16.92 4.83 3.57
N SER A 2 -18.16 4.41 3.30
CA SER A 2 -18.67 3.07 3.65
C SER A 2 -18.25 2.03 2.61
N PHE A 3 -18.41 0.74 2.94
CA PHE A 3 -18.24 -0.37 1.98
C PHE A 3 -19.03 -0.13 0.70
N SER A 4 -20.33 0.20 0.81
CA SER A 4 -21.20 0.42 -0.36
C SER A 4 -20.69 1.54 -1.26
N SER A 5 -20.15 2.64 -0.69
CA SER A 5 -19.56 3.73 -1.46
C SER A 5 -18.30 3.29 -2.20
N LEU A 6 -17.45 2.51 -1.55
CA LEU A 6 -16.21 2.00 -2.14
C LEU A 6 -16.50 0.92 -3.19
N ASP A 7 -17.43 0.00 -2.94
CA ASP A 7 -17.82 -1.05 -3.90
C ASP A 7 -18.35 -0.43 -5.20
N VAL A 8 -19.18 0.62 -5.11
CA VAL A 8 -19.64 1.38 -6.30
C VAL A 8 -18.48 2.08 -7.00
N LEU A 9 -17.54 2.68 -6.26
CA LEU A 9 -16.39 3.36 -6.86
C LEU A 9 -15.48 2.38 -7.58
N PHE A 10 -15.13 1.26 -6.94
CA PHE A 10 -14.26 0.25 -7.56
C PHE A 10 -14.94 -0.52 -8.69
N GLY A 11 -16.24 -0.79 -8.61
CA GLY A 11 -17.01 -1.41 -9.69
C GLY A 11 -17.11 -0.58 -10.98
N ARG A 12 -16.74 0.71 -10.94
CA ARG A 12 -16.70 1.60 -12.12
C ARG A 12 -15.30 1.76 -12.71
N ILE A 13 -14.27 1.25 -12.04
CA ILE A 13 -12.88 1.30 -12.51
C ILE A 13 -12.70 0.13 -13.48
N GLU A 14 -13.04 0.33 -14.75
CA GLU A 14 -12.99 -0.72 -15.78
C GLU A 14 -11.62 -0.79 -16.48
N SER A 15 -10.81 0.29 -16.45
CA SER A 15 -9.50 0.30 -17.10
C SER A 15 -8.55 1.38 -16.55
N GLU A 16 -7.25 1.19 -16.77
CA GLU A 16 -6.21 2.21 -16.45
C GLU A 16 -6.44 3.54 -17.20
N SER A 17 -7.15 3.51 -18.33
CA SER A 17 -7.48 4.70 -19.12
C SER A 17 -8.48 5.65 -18.46
N ASP A 18 -9.22 5.18 -17.44
CA ASP A 18 -10.20 5.99 -16.74
C ASP A 18 -9.53 6.99 -15.77
N PHE A 19 -8.20 6.95 -15.66
CA PHE A 19 -7.42 7.83 -14.80
C PHE A 19 -6.43 8.70 -15.57
N PRO A 20 -6.88 9.87 -16.11
CA PRO A 20 -5.99 10.78 -16.85
C PRO A 20 -4.87 11.41 -15.99
N LEU A 21 -4.86 11.15 -14.69
CA LEU A 21 -3.92 11.74 -13.72
C LEU A 21 -2.68 10.88 -13.44
N TRP A 22 -2.54 9.69 -14.03
CA TRP A 22 -1.35 8.86 -13.85
C TRP A 22 -0.17 9.42 -14.65
N THR A 23 0.68 10.19 -13.99
CA THR A 23 1.96 10.61 -14.59
C THR A 23 3.04 9.59 -14.26
N PRO A 24 4.06 9.44 -15.13
CA PRO A 24 5.19 8.55 -14.84
C PRO A 24 5.85 8.84 -13.48
N GLU A 25 5.79 10.08 -13.00
CA GLU A 25 6.34 10.48 -11.71
C GLU A 25 5.54 9.93 -10.51
N LEU A 26 4.25 9.62 -10.68
CA LEU A 26 3.42 8.99 -9.66
C LEU A 26 3.68 7.49 -9.57
N LEU A 27 4.13 6.87 -10.67
CA LEU A 27 4.32 5.43 -10.81
C LEU A 27 5.77 4.99 -10.57
N ARG A 28 6.66 5.90 -10.18
CA ARG A 28 8.08 5.60 -9.99
C ARG A 28 8.61 6.19 -8.68
N ASP A 29 9.53 5.44 -8.09
CA ASP A 29 10.38 5.98 -7.03
C ASP A 29 11.23 7.14 -7.60
N ARG A 30 11.20 8.28 -6.92
CA ARG A 30 11.94 9.47 -7.33
C ARG A 30 13.45 9.36 -7.08
N ARG A 31 13.89 8.33 -6.37
CA ARG A 31 15.30 8.02 -6.20
C ARG A 31 15.86 7.51 -7.53
N ARG A 32 17.02 8.00 -7.91
CA ARG A 32 17.74 7.42 -9.04
C ARG A 32 18.25 6.03 -8.64
N PRO A 33 17.93 4.97 -9.38
CA PRO A 33 18.51 3.66 -9.14
C PRO A 33 20.02 3.69 -9.44
N VAL A 34 20.80 2.93 -8.69
CA VAL A 34 22.25 2.74 -8.95
C VAL A 34 22.48 2.10 -10.34
N ARG A 35 21.53 1.33 -10.82
CA ARG A 35 21.49 0.79 -12.19
C ARG A 35 20.16 1.17 -12.84
N PRO A 36 20.12 1.37 -14.16
CA PRO A 36 18.86 1.60 -14.87
C PRO A 36 17.88 0.46 -14.59
N VAL A 37 16.70 0.82 -14.08
CA VAL A 37 15.61 -0.14 -13.84
C VAL A 37 14.49 0.18 -14.82
N THR A 38 14.15 -0.81 -15.64
CA THR A 38 13.01 -0.73 -16.55
C THR A 38 11.93 -1.74 -16.11
N PRO A 39 10.69 -1.59 -16.56
CA PRO A 39 9.63 -2.56 -16.23
C PRO A 39 10.01 -4.01 -16.61
N GLU A 40 10.78 -4.19 -17.70
CA GLU A 40 11.18 -5.50 -18.21
C GLU A 40 12.32 -6.13 -17.39
N THR A 41 13.19 -5.30 -16.80
CA THR A 41 14.35 -5.78 -16.01
C THR A 41 14.07 -5.83 -14.51
N ALA A 42 12.96 -5.23 -14.08
CA ALA A 42 12.58 -5.20 -12.68
C ALA A 42 12.03 -6.55 -12.22
N THR A 43 12.36 -6.91 -10.97
CA THR A 43 11.81 -8.10 -10.32
C THR A 43 10.32 -7.92 -10.05
N PRO A 44 9.44 -8.81 -10.53
CA PRO A 44 8.02 -8.74 -10.23
C PRO A 44 7.75 -8.97 -8.74
N ALA A 45 6.86 -8.16 -8.19
CA ALA A 45 6.39 -8.29 -6.82
C ALA A 45 4.94 -7.80 -6.74
N SER A 46 4.21 -8.21 -5.72
CA SER A 46 2.86 -7.72 -5.47
C SER A 46 2.65 -7.42 -4.00
N VAL A 47 1.79 -6.44 -3.71
CA VAL A 47 1.41 -6.09 -2.35
C VAL A 47 -0.11 -6.03 -2.24
N LEU A 48 -0.65 -6.35 -1.06
CA LEU A 48 -2.07 -6.29 -0.79
C LEU A 48 -2.42 -4.99 -0.05
N ILE A 49 -3.19 -4.13 -0.70
CA ILE A 49 -3.85 -2.99 -0.08
C ILE A 49 -5.18 -3.51 0.49
N ALA A 50 -5.12 -4.16 1.65
CA ALA A 50 -6.28 -4.71 2.31
C ALA A 50 -7.08 -3.60 3.01
N LEU A 51 -8.29 -3.34 2.52
CA LEU A 51 -9.26 -2.44 3.14
C LEU A 51 -10.12 -3.27 4.10
N LEU A 52 -9.78 -3.20 5.37
CA LEU A 52 -10.46 -3.92 6.45
C LEU A 52 -11.66 -3.12 6.95
N GLY A 53 -12.83 -3.70 6.92
CA GLY A 53 -14.06 -3.06 7.38
C GLY A 53 -15.22 -4.04 7.51
N SER A 54 -16.40 -3.55 7.88
CA SER A 54 -17.63 -4.34 7.90
C SER A 54 -18.60 -3.83 6.83
N GLU A 55 -19.19 -4.75 6.08
CA GLU A 55 -20.22 -4.40 5.08
C GLU A 55 -21.48 -3.82 5.73
N CYS A 56 -21.71 -4.16 6.99
CA CYS A 56 -22.90 -3.77 7.74
C CYS A 56 -22.69 -2.54 8.64
N ALA A 57 -21.46 -2.05 8.79
CA ALA A 57 -21.13 -0.90 9.61
C ALA A 57 -20.86 0.34 8.77
N ASP A 58 -21.26 1.49 9.27
CA ASP A 58 -20.98 2.79 8.63
C ASP A 58 -19.59 3.34 9.03
N ASP A 59 -18.72 2.45 9.52
CA ASP A 59 -17.37 2.79 9.92
C ASP A 59 -16.45 2.98 8.71
N SER A 60 -15.54 3.93 8.82
CA SER A 60 -14.49 4.10 7.80
C SER A 60 -13.57 2.89 7.82
N PRO A 61 -13.34 2.22 6.66
CA PRO A 61 -12.42 1.10 6.59
C PRO A 61 -11.00 1.52 6.96
N ARG A 62 -10.17 0.52 7.27
CA ARG A 62 -8.77 0.71 7.66
C ARG A 62 -7.88 -0.06 6.69
N VAL A 63 -6.72 0.50 6.38
CA VAL A 63 -5.69 -0.19 5.59
C VAL A 63 -4.79 -0.97 6.53
N VAL A 64 -4.57 -2.25 6.24
CA VAL A 64 -3.66 -3.13 6.98
C VAL A 64 -2.23 -2.88 6.50
N LEU A 65 -1.33 -2.62 7.44
CA LEU A 65 0.09 -2.44 7.20
C LEU A 65 0.90 -3.28 8.18
N THR A 66 2.13 -3.59 7.78
CA THR A 66 3.12 -4.31 8.59
C THR A 66 4.33 -3.44 8.86
N LYS A 67 5.02 -3.72 9.95
CA LYS A 67 6.37 -3.21 10.21
C LYS A 67 7.32 -4.40 10.21
N ARG A 68 8.32 -4.35 9.36
CA ARG A 68 9.31 -5.43 9.23
C ARG A 68 10.19 -5.53 10.46
N THR A 69 10.68 -6.74 10.75
CA THR A 69 11.62 -6.95 11.85
C THR A 69 12.93 -6.19 11.63
N ALA A 70 13.60 -5.84 12.72
CA ALA A 70 14.88 -5.13 12.68
C ALA A 70 16.06 -6.01 12.21
N ASP A 71 15.89 -7.32 12.26
CA ASP A 71 16.94 -8.30 11.97
C ASP A 71 17.06 -8.68 10.49
N LEU A 72 16.14 -8.17 9.65
CA LEU A 72 16.21 -8.42 8.22
C LEU A 72 17.35 -7.65 7.56
N SER A 73 18.04 -8.31 6.63
CA SER A 73 19.17 -7.73 5.89
C SER A 73 18.79 -6.54 4.99
N THR A 74 17.51 -6.43 4.63
CA THR A 74 16.99 -5.37 3.76
C THR A 74 15.68 -4.83 4.33
N HIS A 75 15.51 -3.50 4.26
CA HIS A 75 14.28 -2.84 4.68
C HIS A 75 13.88 -3.05 6.15
N ALA A 76 14.85 -3.32 7.04
CA ALA A 76 14.66 -3.52 8.47
C ALA A 76 13.87 -2.37 9.11
N GLY A 77 12.84 -2.68 9.90
CA GLY A 77 12.00 -1.70 10.60
C GLY A 77 11.11 -0.83 9.70
N GLN A 78 11.08 -1.06 8.40
CA GLN A 78 10.24 -0.27 7.48
C GLN A 78 8.79 -0.74 7.53
N VAL A 79 7.90 0.24 7.31
CA VAL A 79 6.48 0.00 7.14
C VAL A 79 6.18 -0.35 5.68
N SER A 80 5.42 -1.43 5.48
CA SER A 80 4.99 -1.90 4.16
C SER A 80 3.54 -2.40 4.18
N PHE A 81 2.97 -2.58 3.01
CA PHE A 81 1.84 -3.50 2.85
C PHE A 81 2.34 -4.93 3.00
N PRO A 82 1.49 -5.89 3.39
CA PRO A 82 1.77 -7.31 3.21
C PRO A 82 2.04 -7.59 1.74
N GLY A 83 3.10 -8.34 1.43
CA GLY A 83 3.44 -8.65 0.06
C GLY A 83 4.92 -8.93 -0.18
N GLY A 84 5.20 -9.50 -1.34
CA GLY A 84 6.54 -9.92 -1.69
C GLY A 84 6.72 -10.23 -3.17
N ARG A 85 7.72 -11.07 -3.47
CA ARG A 85 8.09 -11.41 -4.84
C ARG A 85 7.10 -12.38 -5.46
N ALA A 86 6.84 -12.20 -6.76
CA ALA A 86 6.12 -13.19 -7.51
C ALA A 86 6.93 -14.48 -7.64
N GLU A 87 6.28 -15.60 -7.39
CA GLU A 87 6.82 -16.93 -7.60
C GLU A 87 6.36 -17.52 -8.94
N PRO A 88 7.12 -18.48 -9.53
CA PRO A 88 6.71 -19.12 -10.78
C PRO A 88 5.35 -19.86 -10.69
N SER A 89 4.92 -20.23 -9.49
CA SER A 89 3.63 -20.85 -9.20
C SER A 89 2.46 -19.88 -9.17
N ASP A 90 2.73 -18.57 -9.00
CA ASP A 90 1.69 -17.55 -8.94
C ASP A 90 1.13 -17.27 -10.33
N ALA A 91 -0.16 -17.52 -10.54
CA ALA A 91 -0.82 -17.31 -11.83
C ALA A 91 -1.09 -15.82 -12.12
N SER A 92 -1.09 -14.96 -11.10
CA SER A 92 -1.36 -13.52 -11.23
C SER A 92 -0.78 -12.70 -10.08
N ALA A 93 -0.76 -11.38 -10.26
CA ALA A 93 -0.34 -10.44 -9.21
C ALA A 93 -1.25 -10.52 -7.97
N GLU A 94 -2.54 -10.78 -8.18
CA GLU A 94 -3.51 -10.96 -7.10
C GLU A 94 -3.17 -12.21 -6.27
N GLN A 95 -2.81 -13.30 -6.95
CA GLN A 95 -2.42 -14.53 -6.26
C GLN A 95 -1.13 -14.34 -5.45
N THR A 96 -0.12 -13.66 -6.01
CA THR A 96 1.09 -13.29 -5.27
C THR A 96 0.75 -12.48 -4.02
N ALA A 97 -0.07 -11.43 -4.16
CA ALA A 97 -0.41 -10.53 -3.04
C ALA A 97 -1.17 -11.26 -1.92
N ILE A 98 -2.10 -12.15 -2.28
CA ILE A 98 -2.89 -12.94 -1.31
C ILE A 98 -2.03 -14.00 -0.64
N ARG A 99 -1.18 -14.73 -1.38
CA ARG A 99 -0.25 -15.73 -0.84
C ARG A 99 0.69 -15.09 0.20
N GLU A 100 1.34 -14.00 -0.17
CA GLU A 100 2.27 -13.28 0.70
C GLU A 100 1.55 -12.74 1.96
N ALA A 101 0.34 -12.20 1.82
CA ALA A 101 -0.45 -11.75 2.98
C ALA A 101 -0.84 -12.93 3.89
N SER A 102 -1.12 -14.11 3.33
CA SER A 102 -1.37 -15.31 4.12
C SER A 102 -0.13 -15.77 4.88
N GLU A 103 1.06 -15.71 4.24
CA GLU A 103 2.34 -16.11 4.82
C GLU A 103 2.81 -15.12 5.90
N GLU A 104 2.77 -13.81 5.61
CA GLU A 104 3.29 -12.76 6.51
C GLU A 104 2.39 -12.47 7.71
N ILE A 105 1.06 -12.44 7.51
CA ILE A 105 0.09 -11.98 8.52
C ILE A 105 -1.05 -12.97 8.78
N GLY A 106 -0.98 -14.20 8.25
CA GLY A 106 -1.99 -15.25 8.50
C GLY A 106 -3.38 -14.94 7.90
N LEU A 107 -3.48 -14.01 6.96
CA LEU A 107 -4.76 -13.63 6.37
C LEU A 107 -5.35 -14.79 5.57
N ASP A 108 -6.57 -15.24 5.95
CA ASP A 108 -7.28 -16.27 5.21
C ASP A 108 -7.68 -15.76 3.81
N PRO A 109 -7.21 -16.39 2.72
CA PRO A 109 -7.60 -16.00 1.37
C PRO A 109 -9.11 -15.99 1.11
N THR A 110 -9.89 -16.78 1.82
CA THR A 110 -11.34 -16.90 1.63
C THR A 110 -12.13 -15.67 2.05
N VAL A 111 -11.55 -14.82 2.90
CA VAL A 111 -12.18 -13.56 3.34
C VAL A 111 -11.72 -12.35 2.53
N VAL A 112 -10.91 -12.57 1.49
CA VAL A 112 -10.35 -11.53 0.64
C VAL A 112 -11.15 -11.39 -0.65
N ARG A 113 -11.78 -10.24 -0.86
CA ARG A 113 -12.47 -9.88 -2.09
C ARG A 113 -11.65 -8.87 -2.88
N VAL A 114 -10.99 -9.30 -3.95
CA VAL A 114 -10.23 -8.40 -4.81
C VAL A 114 -11.17 -7.47 -5.57
N TRP A 115 -10.84 -6.17 -5.57
CA TRP A 115 -11.56 -5.14 -6.32
C TRP A 115 -10.80 -4.71 -7.59
N GLY A 116 -9.47 -4.81 -7.59
CA GLY A 116 -8.65 -4.41 -8.72
C GLY A 116 -7.20 -4.12 -8.33
N ARG A 117 -6.51 -3.37 -9.17
CA ARG A 117 -5.11 -2.99 -8.96
C ARG A 117 -4.88 -1.51 -9.22
N LEU A 118 -3.93 -0.90 -8.50
CA LEU A 118 -3.29 0.31 -8.97
C LEU A 118 -2.32 -0.02 -10.10
N PRO A 119 -1.96 0.95 -10.95
CA PRO A 119 -0.85 0.79 -11.88
C PRO A 119 0.43 0.36 -11.18
N ASP A 120 1.24 -0.43 -11.87
CA ASP A 120 2.51 -0.92 -11.36
C ASP A 120 3.41 0.21 -10.89
N TYR A 121 4.07 0.02 -9.75
CA TYR A 121 5.00 0.97 -9.15
C TYR A 121 6.44 0.47 -9.29
N LEU A 122 7.28 1.24 -9.97
CA LEU A 122 8.68 0.89 -10.18
C LEU A 122 9.56 1.49 -9.09
N THR A 123 10.21 0.62 -8.29
CA THR A 123 11.10 1.06 -7.22
C THR A 123 12.53 1.30 -7.69
N ALA A 124 13.26 2.20 -7.00
CA ALA A 124 14.69 2.39 -7.23
C ALA A 124 15.53 1.15 -6.84
N THR A 125 14.97 0.25 -6.06
CA THR A 125 15.62 -1.00 -5.63
C THR A 125 15.45 -2.16 -6.61
N GLY A 126 14.80 -1.91 -7.76
CA GLY A 126 14.71 -2.89 -8.84
C GLY A 126 13.48 -3.77 -8.82
N PHE A 127 12.42 -3.37 -8.11
CA PHE A 127 11.14 -4.07 -8.12
C PHE A 127 10.10 -3.35 -8.98
N ARG A 128 9.28 -4.13 -9.66
CA ARG A 128 8.02 -3.72 -10.24
C ARG A 128 6.90 -4.28 -9.37
N ILE A 129 6.28 -3.40 -8.60
CA ILE A 129 5.27 -3.77 -7.60
C ILE A 129 3.89 -3.56 -8.20
N SER A 130 3.05 -4.58 -8.20
CA SER A 130 1.62 -4.52 -8.53
C SER A 130 0.80 -4.38 -7.25
N PRO A 131 0.24 -3.19 -6.94
CA PRO A 131 -0.57 -2.99 -5.74
C PRO A 131 -1.99 -3.50 -5.98
N VAL A 132 -2.37 -4.57 -5.30
CA VAL A 132 -3.70 -5.19 -5.37
C VAL A 132 -4.60 -4.61 -4.31
N ILE A 133 -5.76 -4.10 -4.70
CA ILE A 133 -6.75 -3.53 -3.79
C ILE A 133 -7.79 -4.60 -3.50
N ALA A 134 -8.02 -4.88 -2.23
CA ALA A 134 -9.01 -5.85 -1.80
C ALA A 134 -9.78 -5.38 -0.57
N TRP A 135 -11.03 -5.81 -0.49
CA TRP A 135 -11.83 -5.74 0.72
C TRP A 135 -11.61 -6.99 1.56
N VAL A 136 -11.54 -6.79 2.88
CA VAL A 136 -11.43 -7.86 3.86
C VAL A 136 -12.48 -7.62 4.95
N ASP A 137 -13.32 -8.60 5.20
CA ASP A 137 -14.32 -8.51 6.26
C ASP A 137 -13.63 -8.53 7.64
N ALA A 138 -13.77 -7.44 8.38
CA ALA A 138 -13.17 -7.27 9.69
C ALA A 138 -13.70 -8.26 10.74
N GLN A 139 -14.90 -8.82 10.54
CA GLN A 139 -15.49 -9.78 11.48
C GLN A 139 -14.95 -11.20 11.25
N ALA A 140 -14.54 -11.51 10.03
CA ALA A 140 -13.99 -12.80 9.65
C ALA A 140 -12.45 -12.82 9.67
N ALA A 141 -11.81 -11.66 9.60
CA ALA A 141 -10.35 -11.56 9.56
C ALA A 141 -9.73 -11.86 10.92
N ALA A 142 -8.77 -12.78 10.92
CA ALA A 142 -7.84 -13.01 12.01
C ALA A 142 -6.42 -12.74 11.49
N PHE A 143 -5.54 -12.26 12.36
CA PHE A 143 -4.17 -11.95 11.99
C PHE A 143 -3.21 -12.69 12.92
N GLU A 144 -2.29 -13.43 12.32
CA GLU A 144 -1.19 -14.11 13.00
C GLU A 144 0.09 -13.88 12.19
N HIS A 145 1.02 -13.08 12.73
CA HIS A 145 2.21 -12.68 11.97
C HIS A 145 3.35 -13.71 12.09
N ASP A 146 4.08 -13.88 11.00
CA ASP A 146 5.38 -14.55 11.04
C ASP A 146 6.40 -13.62 11.71
N GLN A 147 6.75 -13.92 12.96
CA GLN A 147 7.68 -13.13 13.77
C GLN A 147 9.10 -13.03 13.18
N ARG A 148 9.43 -13.85 12.18
CA ARG A 148 10.73 -13.78 11.49
C ARG A 148 10.78 -12.59 10.52
N GLU A 149 9.63 -12.20 9.95
CA GLU A 149 9.53 -11.15 8.93
C GLU A 149 8.79 -9.92 9.42
N VAL A 150 7.73 -10.09 10.18
CA VAL A 150 6.83 -9.04 10.64
C VAL A 150 6.98 -8.84 12.14
N ALA A 151 7.41 -7.66 12.55
CA ALA A 151 7.46 -7.29 13.97
C ALA A 151 6.08 -6.86 14.47
N GLU A 152 5.34 -6.12 13.67
CA GLU A 152 4.07 -5.54 14.07
C GLU A 152 3.08 -5.48 12.90
N ILE A 153 1.80 -5.74 13.19
CA ILE A 153 0.66 -5.49 12.30
C ILE A 153 -0.13 -4.32 12.90
N PHE A 154 -0.50 -3.37 12.08
CA PHE A 154 -1.32 -2.24 12.51
C PHE A 154 -2.28 -1.79 11.41
N HIS A 155 -3.26 -0.98 11.82
CA HIS A 155 -4.29 -0.48 10.92
C HIS A 155 -4.25 1.04 10.86
N VAL A 156 -4.35 1.59 9.64
CA VAL A 156 -4.46 3.03 9.42
C VAL A 156 -5.86 3.35 8.90
N PRO A 157 -6.63 4.21 9.57
CA PRO A 157 -7.96 4.61 9.08
C PRO A 157 -7.87 5.18 7.66
N LEU A 158 -8.76 4.74 6.77
CA LEU A 158 -8.80 5.29 5.41
C LEU A 158 -9.04 6.81 5.44
N SER A 159 -9.80 7.32 6.42
CA SER A 159 -10.01 8.75 6.61
C SER A 159 -8.71 9.52 6.86
N PHE A 160 -7.74 8.94 7.57
CA PHE A 160 -6.40 9.52 7.75
C PHE A 160 -5.64 9.58 6.42
N LEU A 161 -5.71 8.50 5.64
CA LEU A 161 -5.03 8.39 4.33
C LEU A 161 -5.69 9.27 3.25
N MET A 162 -6.97 9.60 3.41
CA MET A 162 -7.69 10.47 2.46
C MET A 162 -7.57 11.95 2.81
N ASP A 163 -6.95 12.32 3.92
CA ASP A 163 -6.65 13.71 4.26
C ASP A 163 -5.28 14.11 3.67
N PRO A 164 -5.25 15.01 2.67
CA PRO A 164 -3.99 15.44 2.04
C PRO A 164 -3.04 16.16 3.01
N ALA A 165 -3.52 16.66 4.15
CA ALA A 165 -2.68 17.28 5.18
C ALA A 165 -1.68 16.27 5.80
N ASN A 166 -2.03 14.97 5.76
CA ASN A 166 -1.16 13.89 6.23
C ASN A 166 -0.10 13.47 5.20
N HIS A 167 -0.19 13.93 3.94
CA HIS A 167 0.75 13.60 2.86
C HIS A 167 1.93 14.56 2.86
N GLN A 168 2.88 14.34 3.75
CA GLN A 168 4.02 15.21 3.93
C GLN A 168 5.08 14.97 2.86
N VAL A 169 5.62 16.06 2.30
CA VAL A 169 6.83 15.99 1.47
C VAL A 169 8.03 16.17 2.39
N ARG A 170 8.94 15.21 2.35
CA ARG A 170 10.20 15.23 3.10
C ARG A 170 11.38 15.27 2.14
N LEU A 171 12.50 15.77 2.65
CA LEU A 171 13.76 15.88 1.93
C LEU A 171 14.82 15.03 2.63
N LEU A 172 15.49 14.16 1.88
CA LEU A 172 16.72 13.52 2.32
C LEU A 172 17.89 14.35 1.77
N PRO A 173 18.70 14.98 2.63
CA PRO A 173 19.85 15.76 2.20
C PRO A 173 20.84 14.93 1.37
N ALA A 174 21.57 15.60 0.47
CA ALA A 174 22.52 14.94 -0.43
C ALA A 174 23.59 14.13 0.34
N GLU A 175 24.03 14.62 1.48
CA GLU A 175 25.04 13.98 2.34
C GLU A 175 24.58 12.64 2.92
N ARG A 176 23.25 12.44 3.02
CA ARG A 176 22.62 11.21 3.53
C ARG A 176 22.04 10.34 2.44
N SER A 177 22.09 10.83 1.20
CA SER A 177 21.56 10.13 0.04
C SER A 177 22.60 9.15 -0.54
N PRO A 178 22.21 7.91 -0.89
CA PRO A 178 23.13 6.98 -1.54
C PRO A 178 23.68 7.47 -2.89
N THR A 179 22.99 8.42 -3.52
CA THR A 179 23.38 9.00 -4.82
C THR A 179 24.09 10.35 -4.70
N GLY A 180 24.23 10.91 -3.49
CA GLY A 180 24.74 12.25 -3.29
C GLY A 180 23.83 13.38 -3.80
N GLU A 181 22.58 13.07 -4.10
CA GLU A 181 21.58 14.04 -4.57
C GLU A 181 20.50 14.27 -3.50
N LEU A 182 19.89 15.46 -3.50
CA LEU A 182 18.71 15.76 -2.69
C LEU A 182 17.52 14.90 -3.15
N ILE A 183 17.00 14.04 -2.28
CA ILE A 183 15.86 13.18 -2.60
C ILE A 183 14.60 13.72 -1.94
N ARG A 184 13.56 13.94 -2.73
CA ARG A 184 12.19 14.21 -2.24
C ARG A 184 11.43 12.90 -2.14
N PHE A 185 10.74 12.68 -1.02
CA PHE A 185 9.90 11.52 -0.83
C PHE A 185 8.63 11.89 -0.04
N TYR A 186 7.60 11.06 -0.17
CA TYR A 186 6.40 11.20 0.63
C TYR A 186 6.52 10.44 1.93
N ALA A 187 5.93 11.01 2.99
CA ALA A 187 5.80 10.38 4.29
C ALA A 187 4.40 10.70 4.87
N MET A 188 3.86 9.73 5.60
CA MET A 188 2.59 9.82 6.34
C MET A 188 2.84 9.28 7.75
N PRO A 189 3.46 10.05 8.66
CA PRO A 189 3.64 9.62 10.06
C PRO A 189 2.29 9.39 10.72
N TYR A 190 2.05 8.20 11.22
CA TYR A 190 0.79 7.80 11.84
C TYR A 190 1.03 7.41 13.29
N GLN A 191 0.20 7.93 14.20
CA GLN A 191 0.18 7.56 15.61
C GLN A 191 -0.96 6.58 15.85
N GLY A 192 -0.65 5.40 16.34
CA GLY A 192 -1.65 4.36 16.56
C GLY A 192 -1.12 3.18 17.36
N GLU A 193 -1.97 2.18 17.53
CA GLU A 193 -1.64 0.93 18.19
C GLU A 193 -1.34 -0.16 17.15
N ALA A 194 -0.41 -1.05 17.48
CA ALA A 194 -0.27 -2.30 16.76
C ALA A 194 -1.22 -3.36 17.33
N LEU A 195 -1.73 -4.24 16.47
CA LEU A 195 -2.52 -5.41 16.91
C LEU A 195 -1.67 -6.35 17.78
N THR A 196 -0.36 -6.39 17.49
CA THR A 196 0.63 -7.20 18.20
C THR A 196 1.05 -6.59 19.54
N SER A 197 0.71 -5.33 19.80
CA SER A 197 1.06 -4.59 21.03
C SER A 197 -0.09 -3.67 21.46
N PRO A 198 -1.26 -4.22 21.81
CA PRO A 198 -2.44 -3.44 22.15
C PRO A 198 -2.20 -2.56 23.39
N GLY A 199 -2.81 -1.38 23.39
CA GLY A 199 -2.69 -0.39 24.47
C GLY A 199 -1.41 0.46 24.43
N GLN A 200 -0.54 0.28 23.42
CA GLN A 200 0.67 1.08 23.25
C GLN A 200 0.56 1.95 21.99
N ILE A 201 0.40 3.25 22.19
CA ILE A 201 0.44 4.22 21.08
C ILE A 201 1.91 4.44 20.68
N GLN A 202 2.20 4.29 19.40
CA GLN A 202 3.51 4.53 18.84
C GLN A 202 3.42 5.20 17.47
N GLU A 203 4.54 5.74 17.00
CA GLU A 203 4.62 6.30 15.66
C GLU A 203 5.02 5.22 14.65
N PHE A 204 4.22 5.12 13.60
CA PHE A 204 4.53 4.36 12.39
C PHE A 204 4.93 5.33 11.29
N PHE A 205 6.20 5.36 10.95
CA PHE A 205 6.71 6.24 9.90
C PHE A 205 6.49 5.58 8.52
N ILE A 206 5.34 5.86 7.92
CA ILE A 206 4.99 5.38 6.59
C ILE A 206 5.68 6.28 5.57
N TRP A 207 6.55 5.74 4.71
CA TRP A 207 7.32 6.54 3.77
C TRP A 207 7.72 5.77 2.50
N GLY A 208 8.38 6.44 1.55
CA GLY A 208 8.94 5.81 0.35
C GLY A 208 7.88 5.21 -0.56
N ALA A 209 8.11 3.98 -1.02
CA ALA A 209 7.21 3.28 -1.95
C ALA A 209 5.80 3.09 -1.35
N THR A 210 5.71 2.73 -0.06
CA THR A 210 4.43 2.54 0.64
C THR A 210 3.61 3.81 0.67
N ALA A 211 4.21 4.94 1.09
CA ALA A 211 3.52 6.23 1.09
C ALA A 211 3.16 6.71 -0.32
N SER A 212 3.99 6.40 -1.32
CA SER A 212 3.71 6.74 -2.72
C SER A 212 2.51 5.97 -3.26
N MET A 213 2.43 4.66 -2.98
CA MET A 213 1.28 3.83 -3.39
C MET A 213 0.00 4.22 -2.64
N LEU A 214 0.07 4.57 -1.35
CA LEU A 214 -1.08 5.13 -0.60
C LEU A 214 -1.55 6.45 -1.21
N ARG A 215 -0.62 7.29 -1.65
CA ARG A 215 -0.96 8.52 -2.35
C ARG A 215 -1.63 8.26 -3.70
N ASN A 216 -1.21 7.22 -4.42
CA ASN A 216 -1.86 6.78 -5.65
C ASN A 216 -3.30 6.30 -5.35
N LEU A 217 -3.51 5.54 -4.28
CA LEU A 217 -4.85 5.16 -3.82
C LEU A 217 -5.70 6.41 -3.50
N TYR A 218 -5.13 7.40 -2.81
CA TYR A 218 -5.82 8.67 -2.56
C TYR A 218 -6.28 9.33 -3.85
N HIS A 219 -5.40 9.46 -4.85
CA HIS A 219 -5.76 10.08 -6.13
C HIS A 219 -6.85 9.32 -6.87
N LEU A 220 -6.78 7.98 -6.86
CA LEU A 220 -7.80 7.11 -7.42
C LEU A 220 -9.17 7.37 -6.78
N LEU A 221 -9.24 7.25 -5.47
CA LEU A 221 -10.50 7.40 -4.73
C LEU A 221 -11.06 8.82 -4.82
N TRP A 222 -10.19 9.83 -4.82
CA TRP A 222 -10.59 11.22 -4.94
C TRP A 222 -11.17 11.54 -6.33
N ALA A 223 -10.52 11.04 -7.40
CA ALA A 223 -11.01 11.19 -8.77
C ALA A 223 -12.36 10.50 -8.95
N ALA A 224 -12.47 9.24 -8.54
CA ALA A 224 -13.72 8.48 -8.63
C ALA A 224 -14.86 9.13 -7.81
N TRP A 225 -14.55 9.65 -6.62
CA TRP A 225 -15.52 10.39 -5.80
C TRP A 225 -16.04 11.66 -6.46
N ASN A 226 -15.13 12.46 -7.06
CA ASN A 226 -15.54 13.68 -7.74
C ASN A 226 -16.38 13.40 -9.00
N GLN A 227 -16.00 12.41 -9.80
CA GLN A 227 -16.80 11.97 -10.95
C GLN A 227 -18.22 11.52 -10.52
N HIS A 228 -18.32 10.81 -9.41
CA HIS A 228 -19.61 10.39 -8.85
C HIS A 228 -20.50 11.57 -8.49
N ARG A 229 -19.91 12.70 -8.07
CA ARG A 229 -20.62 13.95 -7.73
C ARG A 229 -20.83 14.89 -8.91
N GLY A 230 -20.40 14.53 -10.12
CA GLY A 230 -20.48 15.38 -11.31
C GLY A 230 -19.57 16.61 -11.26
N ILE A 231 -18.51 16.56 -10.43
CA ILE A 231 -17.51 17.62 -10.34
C ILE A 231 -16.41 17.29 -11.36
N ALA A 232 -16.19 18.19 -12.33
CA ALA A 232 -15.08 18.06 -13.28
C ALA A 232 -13.74 18.08 -12.49
N VAL A 233 -12.86 17.14 -12.78
CA VAL A 233 -11.53 16.98 -12.16
C VAL A 233 -10.47 17.64 -13.06
#